data_fb4f2cd6f40ed329eec6333257d8a834
#
_entry.id   fb4f2cd6f40ed329eec6333257d8a834
#
_cell.length_a   1.000
_cell.length_b   1.000
_cell.length_c   1.000
_cell.angle_alpha   90.00
_cell.angle_beta   90.00
_cell.angle_gamma   90.00
#
_symmetry.space_group_name_H-M   'P 1'
#
loop_
_entity.id
_entity.type
_entity.pdbx_description
1 polymer ?
#
loop_
_entity_poly.entity_id
_entity_poly.type
_entity_poly.pdbx_seq_one_letter_code
_entity_poly.pdbx_strand_id
1 'polypeptide(L)'
;MARRQKTLLCVDDNQSSLDICKIILEDFGYKVSTASSAREGLEIFASNVIDAVILDYQMPEMNGELVAAEMRQKKPRVPILMLSGCVSLPETALQLVDGYIAKGDPVEFMLLAVHQVLSRGKKREPARAVQPRLASYDSEARIV
;
A
#
# COMPACT_ATOMS: atom_id res chain seq x y z
N MET A 1 -19.29 5.39 21.34
CA MET A 1 -18.73 6.41 20.45
C MET A 1 -18.22 5.80 19.16
N ALA A 2 -18.70 6.29 18.06
CA ALA A 2 -18.32 5.73 16.78
C ALA A 2 -16.91 6.14 16.41
N ARG A 3 -16.16 5.25 15.81
CA ARG A 3 -14.84 5.58 15.29
C ARG A 3 -14.97 6.17 13.93
N ARG A 4 -14.04 7.05 13.60
CA ARG A 4 -13.94 7.55 12.24
C ARG A 4 -13.59 6.39 11.31
N GLN A 5 -14.27 6.31 10.21
CA GLN A 5 -13.96 5.33 9.19
C GLN A 5 -12.59 5.61 8.61
N LYS A 6 -11.75 4.59 8.48
CA LYS A 6 -10.43 4.77 7.93
C LYS A 6 -10.50 4.94 6.42
N THR A 7 -9.70 5.85 5.91
CA THR A 7 -9.66 6.16 4.48
C THR A 7 -8.35 5.66 3.88
N LEU A 8 -8.47 4.87 2.84
CA LEU A 8 -7.32 4.33 2.12
C LEU A 8 -7.23 5.00 0.76
N LEU A 9 -6.00 5.19 0.29
CA LEU A 9 -5.74 5.68 -1.05
C LEU A 9 -5.07 4.57 -1.84
N CYS A 10 -5.67 4.18 -2.95
CA CYS A 10 -5.11 3.17 -3.83
C CYS A 10 -4.63 3.85 -5.10
N VAL A 11 -3.36 3.64 -5.45
CA VAL A 11 -2.75 4.26 -6.63
C VAL A 11 -2.24 3.17 -7.54
N ASP A 12 -2.77 3.09 -8.75
CA ASP A 12 -2.43 2.04 -9.72
C ASP A 12 -2.87 2.55 -11.09
N ASP A 13 -2.04 2.35 -12.10
CA ASP A 13 -2.40 2.80 -13.45
C ASP A 13 -3.38 1.87 -14.15
N ASN A 14 -3.68 0.73 -13.56
CA ASN A 14 -4.64 -0.23 -14.10
C ASN A 14 -5.99 0.00 -13.45
N GLN A 15 -6.95 0.48 -14.23
CA GLN A 15 -8.26 0.82 -13.69
C GLN A 15 -9.00 -0.39 -13.13
N SER A 16 -8.85 -1.53 -13.78
CA SER A 16 -9.49 -2.75 -13.29
C SER A 16 -8.98 -3.14 -11.91
N SER A 17 -7.68 -3.01 -11.70
CA SER A 17 -7.09 -3.29 -10.39
C SER A 17 -7.63 -2.34 -9.33
N LEU A 18 -7.76 -1.06 -9.68
CA LEU A 18 -8.32 -0.08 -8.75
C LEU A 18 -9.75 -0.41 -8.39
N ASP A 19 -10.55 -0.78 -9.40
CA ASP A 19 -11.95 -1.09 -9.15
C ASP A 19 -12.09 -2.29 -8.22
N ILE A 20 -11.29 -3.31 -8.43
CA ILE A 20 -11.34 -4.50 -7.60
C ILE A 20 -10.90 -4.19 -6.18
N CYS A 21 -9.81 -3.47 -6.03
CA CYS A 21 -9.33 -3.09 -4.71
C CYS A 21 -10.38 -2.27 -3.96
N LYS A 22 -11.00 -1.34 -4.66
CA LYS A 22 -12.02 -0.50 -4.02
C LYS A 22 -13.19 -1.33 -3.53
N ILE A 23 -13.68 -2.23 -4.36
CA ILE A 23 -14.81 -3.07 -3.97
C ILE A 23 -14.47 -3.91 -2.74
N ILE A 24 -13.31 -4.54 -2.76
CA ILE A 24 -12.91 -5.43 -1.67
C ILE A 24 -12.71 -4.65 -0.38
N LEU A 25 -12.00 -3.55 -0.46
CA LEU A 25 -11.68 -2.80 0.76
C LEU A 25 -12.90 -2.12 1.33
N GLU A 26 -13.79 -1.62 0.47
CA GLU A 26 -15.03 -1.02 0.96
C GLU A 26 -15.94 -2.06 1.61
N ASP A 27 -15.91 -3.26 1.10
CA ASP A 27 -16.69 -4.35 1.69
C ASP A 27 -16.23 -4.66 3.12
N PHE A 28 -14.98 -4.35 3.43
CA PHE A 28 -14.44 -4.55 4.78
C PHE A 28 -14.53 -3.30 5.64
N GLY A 29 -15.25 -2.30 5.19
CA GLY A 29 -15.56 -1.14 6.01
C GLY A 29 -14.63 0.05 5.85
N TYR A 30 -13.73 0.03 4.90
CA TYR A 30 -12.86 1.17 4.64
C TYR A 30 -13.48 2.11 3.65
N LYS A 31 -13.09 3.37 3.74
CA LYS A 31 -13.40 4.34 2.69
C LYS A 31 -12.21 4.35 1.74
N VAL A 32 -12.46 4.33 0.43
CA VAL A 32 -11.37 4.18 -0.53
C VAL A 32 -11.40 5.29 -1.55
N SER A 33 -10.29 5.98 -1.70
CA SER A 33 -10.05 6.90 -2.80
C SER A 33 -9.10 6.22 -3.77
N THR A 34 -9.30 6.41 -5.06
CA THR A 34 -8.46 5.79 -6.07
C THR A 34 -7.82 6.84 -6.94
N ALA A 35 -6.62 6.54 -7.44
CA ALA A 35 -5.91 7.39 -8.36
C ALA A 35 -5.28 6.52 -9.42
N SER A 36 -5.45 6.88 -10.68
CA SER A 36 -4.94 6.08 -11.78
C SER A 36 -3.60 6.57 -12.30
N SER A 37 -2.99 7.53 -11.61
CA SER A 37 -1.66 8.02 -11.95
C SER A 37 -0.95 8.47 -10.69
N ALA A 38 0.38 8.55 -10.78
CA ALA A 38 1.19 9.03 -9.68
C ALA A 38 0.81 10.45 -9.29
N ARG A 39 0.62 11.29 -10.30
CA ARG A 39 0.29 12.69 -10.06
C ARG A 39 -1.04 12.83 -9.32
N GLU A 40 -2.05 12.14 -9.79
CA GLU A 40 -3.35 12.19 -9.14
C GLU A 40 -3.25 11.67 -7.71
N GLY A 41 -2.49 10.59 -7.52
CA GLY A 41 -2.31 10.03 -6.19
C GLY A 41 -1.67 11.01 -5.23
N LEU A 42 -0.64 11.71 -5.68
CA LEU A 42 0.03 12.70 -4.85
C LEU A 42 -0.88 13.88 -4.52
N GLU A 43 -1.71 14.29 -5.47
CA GLU A 43 -2.66 15.37 -5.24
C GLU A 43 -3.70 14.99 -4.19
N ILE A 44 -4.26 13.80 -4.33
CA ILE A 44 -5.26 13.34 -3.36
C ILE A 44 -4.62 13.19 -1.99
N PHE A 45 -3.42 12.64 -1.94
CA PHE A 45 -2.71 12.43 -0.69
C PHE A 45 -2.47 13.76 0.04
N ALA A 46 -2.10 14.78 -0.71
CA ALA A 46 -1.80 16.08 -0.11
C ALA A 46 -3.07 16.80 0.38
N SER A 47 -4.18 16.59 -0.30
CA SER A 47 -5.39 17.39 -0.06
C SER A 47 -6.40 16.71 0.87
N ASN A 48 -6.19 15.46 1.24
CA ASN A 48 -7.18 14.70 1.99
C ASN A 48 -6.55 14.01 3.18
N VAL A 49 -7.39 13.62 4.14
CA VAL A 49 -6.93 12.79 5.24
C VAL A 49 -6.88 11.35 4.75
N ILE A 50 -5.69 10.81 4.68
CA ILE A 50 -5.46 9.44 4.24
C ILE A 50 -4.82 8.68 5.38
N ASP A 51 -5.39 7.53 5.71
CA ASP A 51 -4.89 6.73 6.84
C ASP A 51 -3.86 5.69 6.40
N ALA A 52 -3.91 5.24 5.17
CA ALA A 52 -2.90 4.34 4.60
C ALA A 52 -2.98 4.40 3.09
N VAL A 53 -1.87 4.06 2.45
CA VAL A 53 -1.78 4.07 0.98
C VAL A 53 -1.42 2.67 0.50
N ILE A 54 -2.08 2.25 -0.57
CA ILE A 54 -1.71 1.05 -1.32
C ILE A 54 -1.24 1.54 -2.68
N LEU A 55 0.01 1.27 -3.00
CA LEU A 55 0.70 1.95 -4.08
C LEU A 55 1.33 0.93 -5.01
N ASP A 56 0.98 1.00 -6.29
CA ASP A 56 1.59 0.15 -7.31
C ASP A 56 3.04 0.58 -7.53
N TYR A 57 3.93 -0.38 -7.57
CA TYR A 57 5.34 -0.08 -7.79
C TYR A 57 5.61 0.35 -9.23
N GLN A 58 4.96 -0.29 -10.19
CA GLN A 58 5.26 -0.05 -11.60
C GLN A 58 4.19 0.80 -12.26
N MET A 59 4.52 2.05 -12.52
CA MET A 59 3.62 2.96 -13.21
C MET A 59 4.41 3.72 -14.28
N PRO A 60 3.76 4.10 -15.39
CA PRO A 60 4.50 4.64 -16.54
C PRO A 60 5.27 5.92 -16.27
N GLU A 61 4.67 6.89 -15.60
CA GLU A 61 5.31 8.20 -15.47
C GLU A 61 6.30 8.27 -14.32
N MET A 62 6.01 7.53 -13.25
CA MET A 62 6.80 7.64 -12.04
C MET A 62 6.58 6.36 -11.26
N ASN A 63 7.64 5.66 -10.96
CA ASN A 63 7.48 4.39 -10.26
C ASN A 63 7.10 4.63 -8.81
N GLY A 64 6.62 3.57 -8.18
CA GLY A 64 6.12 3.66 -6.81
C GLY A 64 7.17 4.12 -5.81
N GLU A 65 8.43 3.82 -6.06
CA GLU A 65 9.47 4.26 -5.14
C GLU A 65 9.54 5.78 -5.04
N LEU A 66 9.46 6.46 -6.18
CA LEU A 66 9.51 7.92 -6.20
C LEU A 66 8.26 8.52 -5.55
N VAL A 67 7.11 7.91 -5.81
CA VAL A 67 5.86 8.37 -5.19
C VAL A 67 5.94 8.19 -3.67
N ALA A 68 6.43 7.04 -3.22
CA ALA A 68 6.54 6.77 -1.78
C ALA A 68 7.50 7.76 -1.12
N ALA A 69 8.60 8.08 -1.80
CA ALA A 69 9.55 9.05 -1.25
C ALA A 69 8.89 10.41 -1.03
N GLU A 70 8.10 10.84 -2.01
CA GLU A 70 7.41 12.11 -1.88
C GLU A 70 6.37 12.08 -0.78
N MET A 71 5.63 10.98 -0.68
CA MET A 71 4.63 10.84 0.37
C MET A 71 5.26 10.86 1.76
N ARG A 72 6.42 10.21 1.92
CA ARG A 72 7.14 10.21 3.18
C ARG A 72 7.55 11.60 3.60
N GLN A 73 7.97 12.41 2.64
CA GLN A 73 8.34 13.78 2.97
C GLN A 73 7.16 14.59 3.45
N LYS A 74 6.00 14.38 2.83
CA LYS A 74 4.84 15.20 3.13
C LYS A 74 4.13 14.76 4.40
N LYS A 75 3.96 13.46 4.58
CA LYS A 75 3.24 12.92 5.74
C LYS A 75 3.94 11.65 6.20
N PRO A 76 5.02 11.81 6.98
CA PRO A 76 5.90 10.65 7.27
C PRO A 76 5.25 9.54 8.09
N ARG A 77 4.11 9.80 8.73
CA ARG A 77 3.49 8.78 9.57
C ARG A 77 2.42 7.97 8.88
N VAL A 78 2.04 8.35 7.67
CA VAL A 78 1.02 7.59 6.96
C VAL A 78 1.67 6.31 6.40
N PRO A 79 1.15 5.15 6.76
CA PRO A 79 1.74 3.90 6.26
C PRO A 79 1.51 3.71 4.77
N ILE A 80 2.50 3.12 4.12
CA ILE A 80 2.46 2.85 2.70
C ILE A 80 2.71 1.37 2.48
N LEU A 81 1.80 0.72 1.76
CA LEU A 81 1.95 -0.65 1.32
C LEU A 81 2.19 -0.65 -0.18
N MET A 82 3.21 -1.37 -0.62
CA MET A 82 3.54 -1.44 -2.04
C MET A 82 2.96 -2.71 -2.64
N LEU A 83 2.31 -2.57 -3.80
CA LEU A 83 1.90 -3.71 -4.60
C LEU A 83 2.87 -3.86 -5.76
N SER A 84 3.33 -5.07 -6.00
CA SER A 84 4.30 -5.28 -7.05
C SER A 84 4.07 -6.60 -7.75
N GLY A 85 4.18 -6.58 -9.07
CA GLY A 85 4.21 -7.81 -9.85
C GLY A 85 5.59 -8.43 -9.90
N CYS A 86 6.60 -7.72 -9.39
CA CYS A 86 7.96 -8.22 -9.36
C CYS A 86 8.15 -9.18 -8.19
N VAL A 87 9.08 -10.11 -8.37
CA VAL A 87 9.37 -11.06 -7.32
C VAL A 87 9.98 -10.37 -6.10
N SER A 88 10.80 -9.36 -6.34
CA SER A 88 11.43 -8.63 -5.24
C SER A 88 11.50 -7.16 -5.59
N LEU A 89 11.53 -6.33 -4.56
CA LEU A 89 11.69 -4.90 -4.71
C LEU A 89 13.12 -4.51 -4.34
N PRO A 90 13.63 -3.42 -4.93
CA PRO A 90 14.94 -2.92 -4.51
C PRO A 90 14.94 -2.53 -3.05
N GLU A 91 16.08 -2.62 -2.43
CA GLU A 91 16.25 -2.24 -1.04
C GLU A 91 15.79 -0.80 -0.79
N THR A 92 16.09 0.08 -1.73
CA THR A 92 15.71 1.49 -1.59
C THR A 92 14.20 1.67 -1.53
N ALA A 93 13.46 0.86 -2.28
CA ALA A 93 12.00 0.92 -2.23
C ALA A 93 11.49 0.35 -0.91
N LEU A 94 12.10 -0.75 -0.47
CA LEU A 94 11.67 -1.39 0.77
C LEU A 94 11.83 -0.48 1.98
N GLN A 95 12.83 0.37 1.98
CA GLN A 95 13.05 1.29 3.09
C GLN A 95 12.01 2.38 3.19
N LEU A 96 11.29 2.62 2.10
CA LEU A 96 10.30 3.70 2.07
C LEU A 96 8.90 3.25 2.44
N VAL A 97 8.67 1.95 2.52
CA VAL A 97 7.32 1.44 2.72
C VAL A 97 7.24 0.64 4.01
N ASP A 98 6.01 0.40 4.46
CA ASP A 98 5.75 -0.34 5.68
C ASP A 98 5.48 -1.80 5.42
N GLY A 99 5.34 -2.18 4.16
CA GLY A 99 5.20 -3.56 3.76
C GLY A 99 4.96 -3.63 2.28
N TYR A 100 4.99 -4.84 1.73
CA TYR A 100 4.65 -4.99 0.34
C TYR A 100 3.89 -6.30 0.11
N ILE A 101 3.15 -6.34 -0.98
CA ILE A 101 2.29 -7.45 -1.33
C ILE A 101 2.52 -7.76 -2.80
N ALA A 102 2.69 -9.01 -3.13
CA ALA A 102 2.81 -9.42 -4.53
C ALA A 102 1.42 -9.41 -5.16
N LYS A 103 1.34 -8.95 -6.39
CA LYS A 103 0.04 -8.81 -7.05
C LYS A 103 -0.68 -10.14 -7.25
N GLY A 104 0.04 -11.23 -7.31
CA GLY A 104 -0.58 -12.54 -7.45
C GLY A 104 -1.02 -13.18 -6.15
N ASP A 105 -0.74 -12.56 -5.03
CA ASP A 105 -1.09 -13.14 -3.73
C ASP A 105 -2.59 -13.13 -3.50
N PRO A 106 -3.09 -14.04 -2.67
CA PRO A 106 -4.51 -13.99 -2.28
C PRO A 106 -4.87 -12.65 -1.66
N VAL A 107 -6.11 -12.24 -1.87
CA VAL A 107 -6.57 -10.93 -1.41
C VAL A 107 -6.50 -10.80 0.11
N GLU A 108 -6.55 -11.93 0.82
CA GLU A 108 -6.45 -11.92 2.26
C GLU A 108 -5.13 -11.34 2.74
N PHE A 109 -4.07 -11.47 1.94
CA PHE A 109 -2.78 -10.90 2.31
C PHE A 109 -2.86 -9.39 2.32
N MET A 110 -3.54 -8.81 1.35
CA MET A 110 -3.71 -7.36 1.32
C MET A 110 -4.54 -6.88 2.50
N LEU A 111 -5.62 -7.57 2.79
CA LEU A 111 -6.48 -7.20 3.91
C LEU A 111 -5.74 -7.28 5.23
N LEU A 112 -4.96 -8.34 5.42
CA LEU A 112 -4.19 -8.48 6.64
C LEU A 112 -3.14 -7.39 6.76
N ALA A 113 -2.44 -7.09 5.68
CA ALA A 113 -1.42 -6.06 5.71
C ALA A 113 -2.00 -4.69 6.02
N VAL A 114 -3.15 -4.37 5.43
CA VAL A 114 -3.82 -3.11 5.72
C VAL A 114 -4.19 -3.04 7.20
N HIS A 115 -4.79 -4.11 7.71
CA HIS A 115 -5.17 -4.14 9.12
C HIS A 115 -3.96 -3.94 10.02
N GLN A 116 -2.86 -4.61 9.71
CA GLN A 116 -1.66 -4.52 10.53
C GLN A 116 -1.09 -3.11 10.56
N VAL A 117 -0.97 -2.46 9.41
CA VAL A 117 -0.38 -1.12 9.42
C VAL A 117 -1.28 -0.10 10.08
N LEU A 118 -2.59 -0.26 9.96
CA LEU A 118 -3.52 0.64 10.63
C LEU A 118 -3.52 0.44 12.14
N SER A 119 -3.28 -0.78 12.59
CA SER A 119 -3.28 -1.09 14.01
C SER A 119 -2.03 -0.62 14.74
N ARG A 120 -0.98 -0.30 14.02
CA ARG A 120 0.25 0.19 14.64
C ARG A 120 0.12 1.58 15.23
N GLY A 121 -0.94 2.27 14.90
CA GLY A 121 -1.11 3.62 15.35
C GLY A 121 -0.20 4.56 14.59
N LYS A 122 0.29 5.59 15.26
CA LYS A 122 1.06 6.62 14.60
C LYS A 122 2.55 6.37 14.58
N LYS A 123 3.00 5.36 15.28
CA LYS A 123 4.41 5.07 15.37
C LYS A 123 4.82 4.26 14.17
N ARG A 124 5.77 4.79 13.41
CA ARG A 124 6.26 4.09 12.25
C ARG A 124 7.45 3.23 12.62
N GLU A 125 7.42 1.99 12.17
CA GLU A 125 8.52 1.07 12.35
C GLU A 125 9.10 0.72 11.00
N PRO A 126 10.30 0.16 10.97
CA PRO A 126 10.85 -0.32 9.71
C PRO A 126 9.92 -1.33 9.06
N ALA A 127 9.93 -1.36 7.76
CA ALA A 127 9.00 -2.17 6.99
C ALA A 127 9.09 -3.66 7.27
N ARG A 128 10.15 -4.09 7.91
CA ARG A 128 10.38 -5.50 8.12
C ARG A 128 9.37 -6.18 9.05
N ALA A 129 8.59 -5.40 9.79
CA ALA A 129 7.65 -6.01 10.74
C ALA A 129 6.58 -6.81 10.03
N VAL A 130 6.08 -6.29 8.91
CA VAL A 130 5.07 -6.98 8.13
C VAL A 130 5.71 -7.79 7.03
N GLN A 131 6.66 -7.19 6.38
CA GLN A 131 7.24 -7.75 5.21
C GLN A 131 7.98 -9.06 5.42
N PRO A 132 8.78 -9.23 6.46
CA PRO A 132 9.46 -10.50 6.62
C PRO A 132 8.51 -11.69 6.71
N ARG A 133 7.37 -11.50 7.31
CA ARG A 133 6.40 -12.59 7.37
C ARG A 133 5.86 -12.92 6.01
N LEU A 134 5.54 -11.90 5.24
CA LEU A 134 5.06 -12.12 3.88
C LEU A 134 6.17 -12.69 3.01
N ALA A 135 7.37 -12.16 3.18
CA ALA A 135 8.50 -12.64 2.42
C ALA A 135 8.83 -14.09 2.75
N SER A 136 8.75 -14.46 4.01
CA SER A 136 9.00 -15.83 4.40
C SER A 136 8.00 -16.78 3.79
N TYR A 137 6.75 -16.38 3.85
CA TYR A 137 5.71 -17.17 3.23
C TYR A 137 5.98 -17.32 1.74
N ASP A 138 6.31 -16.22 1.10
CA ASP A 138 6.57 -16.23 -0.32
C ASP A 138 7.73 -17.13 -0.67
N SER A 139 8.78 -17.04 0.09
CA SER A 139 9.94 -17.88 -0.14
C SER A 139 9.58 -19.35 -0.11
N GLU A 140 8.85 -19.73 0.89
CA GLU A 140 8.46 -21.11 1.03
C GLU A 140 7.52 -21.53 -0.09
N ALA A 141 6.57 -20.68 -0.39
CA ALA A 141 5.62 -20.99 -1.43
C ALA A 141 6.28 -21.09 -2.78
N ARG A 142 7.28 -20.31 -3.02
CA ARG A 142 7.94 -20.29 -4.32
C ARG A 142 8.95 -21.39 -4.51
N ILE A 143 9.48 -21.86 -3.44
CA ILE A 143 10.37 -23.00 -3.51
C ILE A 143 9.62 -24.22 -3.98
N VAL A 144 8.40 -24.29 -3.62
CA VAL A 144 7.51 -25.37 -3.98
C VAL A 144 7.00 -25.30 -5.45
#